data_efb0e63f291da19889a78d40a3c28840
#
_entry.id   efb0e63f291da19889a78d40a3c28840
#
_cell.length_a   1.000
_cell.length_b   1.000
_cell.length_c   1.000
_cell.angle_alpha   90.00
_cell.angle_beta   90.00
_cell.angle_gamma   90.00
#
_symmetry.space_group_name_H-M   'P 1'
#
loop_
_entity.id
_entity.type
_entity.pdbx_description
1 polymer ?
#
loop_
_entity_poly.entity_id
_entity_poly.type
_entity_poly.pdbx_seq_one_letter_code
_entity_poly.pdbx_strand_id
1 'polypeptide(L)'
;MVMLMHFIMQIEGYPRIVNILGSIGVAAFLFISGFGLNESYKKSGLTGYWHKRIVRVIIPCWLVFLFKLPFEEQFSLSRLVHNLLFTDSELWFVDYIVRWYIIYWLARRLSPRHTTKILAGFSVAFIFAQQLMCEQAFSFFCGYIVSQHYDKVRQTSRGRIIKFTAAAFAYGTAFMLIKEIPFVRGYIGTVPFNIILLNIKLPLAVAIITSPYILPQLKRLRPISWFGKISYEIYIVHFFVLPFVTDFLSIIKYMAASTVIAAVFNRINNEL
;
A
#
# COMPACT_ATOMS: atom_id res chain seq x y z
N MET A 1 -6.19 -0.65 -8.51
CA MET A 1 -5.75 0.76 -8.56
C MET A 1 -4.30 0.88 -9.00
N VAL A 2 -3.32 0.32 -8.28
CA VAL A 2 -1.88 0.43 -8.61
C VAL A 2 -1.58 -0.11 -10.02
N MET A 3 -2.00 -1.34 -10.31
CA MET A 3 -1.82 -1.97 -11.61
C MET A 3 -2.42 -1.14 -12.77
N LEU A 4 -3.64 -0.63 -12.59
CA LEU A 4 -4.29 0.22 -13.59
C LEU A 4 -3.54 1.54 -13.81
N MET A 5 -3.04 2.15 -12.74
CA MET A 5 -2.21 3.35 -12.84
C MET A 5 -0.96 3.10 -13.69
N HIS A 6 -0.18 2.06 -13.37
CA HIS A 6 1.04 1.77 -14.12
C HIS A 6 0.78 1.45 -15.59
N PHE A 7 -0.34 0.79 -15.89
CA PHE A 7 -0.74 0.60 -17.27
C PHE A 7 -1.03 1.93 -17.98
N ILE A 8 -1.87 2.79 -17.38
CA ILE A 8 -2.27 4.07 -18.00
C ILE A 8 -1.05 4.97 -18.18
N MET A 9 -0.06 4.91 -17.30
CA MET A 9 1.18 5.67 -17.42
C MET A 9 2.03 5.28 -18.66
N GLN A 10 1.79 4.12 -19.30
CA GLN A 10 2.43 3.75 -20.55
C GLN A 10 1.82 4.46 -21.78
N ILE A 11 0.66 5.09 -21.60
CA ILE A 11 -0.05 5.76 -22.70
C ILE A 11 0.45 7.21 -22.78
N GLU A 12 0.90 7.64 -23.95
CA GLU A 12 1.31 9.03 -24.15
C GLU A 12 0.15 10.00 -23.86
N GLY A 13 0.44 11.10 -23.17
CA GLY A 13 -0.56 12.12 -22.84
C GLY A 13 -1.57 11.73 -21.76
N TYR A 14 -1.31 10.69 -20.98
CA TYR A 14 -2.21 10.29 -19.90
C TYR A 14 -2.49 11.42 -18.87
N PRO A 15 -3.72 11.50 -18.31
CA PRO A 15 -4.03 12.50 -17.30
C PRO A 15 -3.23 12.30 -16.02
N ARG A 16 -2.51 13.32 -15.57
CA ARG A 16 -1.65 13.28 -14.36
C ARG A 16 -2.36 12.83 -13.08
N ILE A 17 -3.70 13.00 -13.03
CA ILE A 17 -4.52 12.56 -11.90
C ILE A 17 -4.43 11.04 -11.66
N VAL A 18 -4.11 10.28 -12.69
CA VAL A 18 -3.98 8.81 -12.59
C VAL A 18 -2.86 8.40 -11.64
N ASN A 19 -1.76 9.19 -11.56
CA ASN A 19 -0.65 8.92 -10.65
C ASN A 19 -1.07 8.86 -9.17
N ILE A 20 -2.13 9.58 -8.81
CA ILE A 20 -2.65 9.62 -7.44
C ILE A 20 -3.37 8.31 -7.09
N LEU A 21 -4.05 7.69 -8.06
CA LEU A 21 -4.85 6.49 -7.82
C LEU A 21 -4.02 5.32 -7.26
N GLY A 22 -2.86 5.08 -7.83
CA GLY A 22 -1.94 4.03 -7.33
C GLY A 22 -1.47 4.32 -5.91
N SER A 23 -1.07 5.55 -5.65
CA SER A 23 -0.59 5.98 -4.34
C SER A 23 -1.68 5.93 -3.25
N ILE A 24 -2.95 6.19 -3.59
CA ILE A 24 -4.09 5.99 -2.68
C ILE A 24 -4.24 4.48 -2.36
N GLY A 25 -4.05 3.61 -3.37
CA GLY A 25 -4.04 2.17 -3.15
C GLY A 25 -2.95 1.74 -2.17
N VAL A 26 -1.75 2.28 -2.30
CA VAL A 26 -0.63 2.03 -1.37
C VAL A 26 -0.95 2.52 0.04
N ALA A 27 -1.55 3.71 0.19
CA ALA A 27 -1.99 4.22 1.49
C ALA A 27 -3.01 3.29 2.15
N ALA A 28 -3.95 2.75 1.36
CA ALA A 28 -4.91 1.76 1.84
C ALA A 28 -4.25 0.45 2.28
N PHE A 29 -3.28 -0.06 1.54
CA PHE A 29 -2.49 -1.24 1.91
C PHE A 29 -1.73 -1.02 3.22
N LEU A 30 -1.05 0.10 3.38
CA LEU A 30 -0.31 0.43 4.61
C LEU A 30 -1.26 0.54 5.80
N PHE A 31 -2.40 1.21 5.61
CA PHE A 31 -3.41 1.34 6.67
C PHE A 31 -3.93 -0.04 7.12
N ILE A 32 -4.35 -0.88 6.16
CA ILE A 32 -4.84 -2.23 6.45
C ILE A 32 -3.75 -3.08 7.10
N SER A 33 -2.48 -2.91 6.70
CA SER A 33 -1.35 -3.61 7.29
C SER A 33 -1.13 -3.21 8.75
N GLY A 34 -1.14 -1.92 9.07
CA GLY A 34 -1.02 -1.44 10.44
C GLY A 34 -2.17 -1.93 11.34
N PHE A 35 -3.40 -1.90 10.81
CA PHE A 35 -4.58 -2.45 11.47
C PHE A 35 -4.44 -3.96 11.70
N GLY A 36 -4.18 -4.72 10.65
CA GLY A 36 -4.11 -6.19 10.71
C GLY A 36 -2.96 -6.72 11.57
N LEU A 37 -1.80 -6.03 11.57
CA LEU A 37 -0.69 -6.37 12.45
C LEU A 37 -1.10 -6.27 13.93
N ASN A 38 -1.75 -5.17 14.28
CA ASN A 38 -2.15 -4.96 15.66
C ASN A 38 -3.28 -5.91 16.09
N GLU A 39 -4.25 -6.21 15.22
CA GLU A 39 -5.26 -7.22 15.49
C GLU A 39 -4.64 -8.63 15.66
N SER A 40 -3.63 -8.97 14.84
CA SER A 40 -2.89 -10.23 15.00
C SER A 40 -2.13 -10.26 16.34
N TYR A 41 -1.50 -9.14 16.73
CA TYR A 41 -0.81 -9.03 18.01
C TYR A 41 -1.76 -9.20 19.21
N LYS A 42 -2.95 -8.60 19.18
CA LYS A 42 -3.96 -8.77 20.22
C LYS A 42 -4.37 -10.24 20.42
N LYS A 43 -4.34 -11.03 19.35
CA LYS A 43 -4.74 -12.46 19.39
C LYS A 43 -3.62 -13.40 19.83
N SER A 44 -2.40 -13.19 19.38
CA SER A 44 -1.30 -14.15 19.54
C SER A 44 0.04 -13.54 19.95
N GLY A 45 0.06 -12.25 20.32
CA GLY A 45 1.29 -11.56 20.64
C GLY A 45 2.25 -11.54 19.45
N LEU A 46 3.52 -11.82 19.72
CA LEU A 46 4.57 -11.93 18.70
C LEU A 46 4.79 -13.38 18.22
N THR A 47 3.98 -14.34 18.65
CA THR A 47 4.11 -15.74 18.25
C THR A 47 3.87 -15.90 16.75
N GLY A 48 4.84 -16.49 16.05
CA GLY A 48 4.80 -16.66 14.59
C GLY A 48 4.78 -15.36 13.80
N TYR A 49 5.20 -14.25 14.42
CA TYR A 49 5.19 -12.93 13.77
C TYR A 49 5.96 -12.93 12.45
N TRP A 50 7.24 -13.29 12.50
CA TRP A 50 8.12 -13.29 11.32
C TRP A 50 7.76 -14.39 10.33
N HIS A 51 7.39 -15.57 10.79
CA HIS A 51 6.95 -16.65 9.91
C HIS A 51 5.83 -16.19 8.96
N LYS A 52 4.77 -15.56 9.50
CA LYS A 52 3.66 -15.05 8.68
C LYS A 52 4.07 -13.97 7.67
N ARG A 53 5.09 -13.14 7.97
CA ARG A 53 5.55 -12.06 7.05
C ARG A 53 6.52 -12.62 6.02
N ILE A 54 7.40 -13.51 6.43
CA ILE A 54 8.33 -14.18 5.52
C ILE A 54 7.54 -14.95 4.47
N VAL A 55 6.63 -15.84 4.88
CA VAL A 55 5.87 -16.68 3.96
C VAL A 55 4.94 -15.84 3.07
N ARG A 56 4.23 -14.84 3.62
CA ARG A 56 3.20 -14.12 2.86
C ARG A 56 3.68 -12.88 2.13
N VAL A 57 4.85 -12.35 2.45
CA VAL A 57 5.35 -11.09 1.87
C VAL A 57 6.73 -11.26 1.27
N ILE A 58 7.69 -11.78 2.05
CA ILE A 58 9.08 -11.81 1.65
C ILE A 58 9.32 -12.88 0.57
N ILE A 59 8.91 -14.12 0.82
CA ILE A 59 9.11 -15.23 -0.14
C ILE A 59 8.45 -14.95 -1.49
N PRO A 60 7.18 -14.52 -1.59
CA PRO A 60 6.60 -14.18 -2.89
C PRO A 60 7.37 -13.08 -3.63
N CYS A 61 7.87 -12.08 -2.91
CA CYS A 61 8.66 -11.02 -3.50
C CYS A 61 10.01 -11.53 -4.03
N TRP A 62 10.71 -12.35 -3.24
CA TRP A 62 11.96 -12.99 -3.68
C TRP A 62 11.76 -13.89 -4.90
N LEU A 63 10.68 -14.66 -4.94
CA LEU A 63 10.36 -15.47 -6.10
C LEU A 63 10.17 -14.62 -7.36
N VAL A 64 9.46 -13.49 -7.26
CA VAL A 64 9.29 -12.56 -8.38
C VAL A 64 10.64 -12.01 -8.86
N PHE A 65 11.51 -11.58 -7.95
CA PHE A 65 12.85 -11.10 -8.31
C PHE A 65 13.68 -12.19 -8.99
N LEU A 66 13.67 -13.42 -8.46
CA LEU A 66 14.42 -14.54 -9.04
C LEU A 66 13.88 -14.94 -10.43
N PHE A 67 12.55 -14.95 -10.61
CA PHE A 67 11.92 -15.22 -11.89
C PHE A 67 12.22 -14.14 -12.93
N LYS A 68 12.49 -12.90 -12.51
CA LYS A 68 12.84 -11.79 -13.40
C LYS A 68 14.27 -11.89 -13.94
N LEU A 69 15.20 -12.46 -13.18
CA LEU A 69 16.63 -12.50 -13.54
C LEU A 69 16.94 -12.96 -14.96
N PRO A 70 16.32 -14.03 -15.52
CA PRO A 70 16.61 -14.48 -16.89
C PRO A 70 16.19 -13.49 -17.99
N PHE A 71 15.36 -12.51 -17.65
CA PHE A 71 14.81 -11.51 -18.58
C PHE A 71 15.50 -10.15 -18.45
N GLU A 72 16.46 -10.00 -17.56
CA GLU A 72 17.24 -8.77 -17.41
C GLU A 72 18.37 -8.74 -18.46
N GLU A 73 18.45 -7.66 -19.23
CA GLU A 73 19.50 -7.46 -20.25
C GLU A 73 20.91 -7.42 -19.63
N GLN A 74 21.01 -6.91 -18.39
CA GLN A 74 22.26 -6.81 -17.66
C GLN A 74 22.08 -7.28 -16.22
N PHE A 75 22.74 -8.38 -15.86
CA PHE A 75 22.78 -8.85 -14.49
C PHE A 75 23.61 -7.91 -13.62
N SER A 76 23.04 -7.49 -12.49
CA SER A 76 23.75 -6.71 -11.46
C SER A 76 23.60 -7.37 -10.10
N LEU A 77 24.70 -7.88 -9.56
CA LEU A 77 24.74 -8.46 -8.21
C LEU A 77 24.31 -7.45 -7.14
N SER A 78 24.72 -6.18 -7.27
CA SER A 78 24.32 -5.12 -6.35
C SER A 78 22.80 -4.93 -6.34
N ARG A 79 22.16 -4.88 -7.53
CA ARG A 79 20.70 -4.77 -7.64
C ARG A 79 20.00 -5.98 -7.02
N LEU A 80 20.49 -7.18 -7.28
CA LEU A 80 19.94 -8.39 -6.67
C LEU A 80 20.02 -8.34 -5.14
N VAL A 81 21.16 -7.93 -4.57
CA VAL A 81 21.32 -7.78 -3.12
C VAL A 81 20.34 -6.75 -2.56
N HIS A 82 20.19 -5.58 -3.19
CA HIS A 82 19.21 -4.58 -2.78
C HIS A 82 17.78 -5.10 -2.83
N ASN A 83 17.42 -5.83 -3.89
CA ASN A 83 16.11 -6.48 -4.04
C ASN A 83 15.85 -7.52 -2.93
N LEU A 84 16.82 -8.35 -2.61
CA LEU A 84 16.67 -9.40 -1.58
C LEU A 84 16.64 -8.84 -0.15
N LEU A 85 17.38 -7.75 0.11
CA LEU A 85 17.46 -7.10 1.43
C LEU A 85 16.43 -5.99 1.64
N PHE A 86 15.64 -5.64 0.63
CA PHE A 86 14.65 -4.55 0.69
C PHE A 86 15.25 -3.20 1.12
N THR A 87 16.46 -2.89 0.62
CA THR A 87 17.18 -1.66 0.99
C THR A 87 17.00 -0.54 -0.02
N ASP A 88 16.82 -0.85 -1.28
CA ASP A 88 16.48 0.03 -2.40
C ASP A 88 16.01 -0.83 -3.56
N SER A 89 14.97 -1.63 -3.33
CA SER A 89 14.45 -2.58 -4.30
C SER A 89 13.58 -1.89 -5.35
N GLU A 90 13.37 -2.58 -6.47
CA GLU A 90 12.45 -2.12 -7.51
C GLU A 90 11.01 -1.99 -7.01
N LEU A 91 10.68 -2.65 -5.91
CA LEU A 91 9.37 -2.61 -5.27
C LEU A 91 9.40 -1.76 -3.99
N TRP A 92 9.63 -0.46 -4.13
CA TRP A 92 9.76 0.51 -3.03
C TRP A 92 8.72 0.37 -1.91
N PHE A 93 7.48 -0.03 -2.27
CA PHE A 93 6.43 -0.24 -1.28
C PHE A 93 6.73 -1.46 -0.39
N VAL A 94 7.34 -2.53 -0.94
CA VAL A 94 7.73 -3.70 -0.16
C VAL A 94 8.86 -3.34 0.79
N ASP A 95 9.83 -2.57 0.35
CA ASP A 95 10.90 -2.03 1.21
C ASP A 95 10.29 -1.24 2.38
N TYR A 96 9.33 -0.38 2.07
CA TYR A 96 8.70 0.47 3.06
C TYR A 96 7.85 -0.31 4.06
N ILE A 97 7.06 -1.29 3.62
CA ILE A 97 6.25 -2.11 4.52
C ILE A 97 7.12 -3.05 5.38
N VAL A 98 8.23 -3.57 4.85
CA VAL A 98 9.20 -4.38 5.62
C VAL A 98 9.84 -3.54 6.74
N ARG A 99 10.21 -2.28 6.46
CA ARG A 99 10.68 -1.34 7.50
C ARG A 99 9.63 -1.17 8.61
N TRP A 100 8.36 -1.00 8.27
CA TRP A 100 7.27 -0.92 9.24
C TRP A 100 7.10 -2.22 10.05
N TYR A 101 7.30 -3.39 9.43
CA TYR A 101 7.26 -4.66 10.15
C TYR A 101 8.37 -4.76 11.18
N ILE A 102 9.59 -4.35 10.84
CA ILE A 102 10.74 -4.32 11.76
C ILE A 102 10.47 -3.34 12.91
N ILE A 103 10.07 -2.10 12.60
CA ILE A 103 9.79 -1.05 13.59
C ILE A 103 8.69 -1.51 14.55
N TYR A 104 7.60 -2.07 14.04
CA TYR A 104 6.49 -2.57 14.86
C TYR A 104 6.95 -3.71 15.77
N TRP A 105 7.70 -4.68 15.24
CA TRP A 105 8.21 -5.81 16.00
C TRP A 105 9.15 -5.34 17.12
N LEU A 106 10.10 -4.47 16.81
CA LEU A 106 11.02 -3.90 17.80
C LEU A 106 10.26 -3.13 18.88
N ALA A 107 9.30 -2.28 18.49
CA ALA A 107 8.49 -1.52 19.44
C ALA A 107 7.70 -2.44 20.38
N ARG A 108 7.11 -3.52 19.87
CA ARG A 108 6.39 -4.50 20.69
C ARG A 108 7.30 -5.38 21.54
N ARG A 109 8.50 -5.69 21.06
CA ARG A 109 9.47 -6.54 21.76
C ARG A 109 10.17 -5.78 22.90
N LEU A 110 10.65 -4.56 22.62
CA LEU A 110 11.51 -3.80 23.50
C LEU A 110 10.72 -2.86 24.43
N SER A 111 9.63 -2.28 23.96
CA SER A 111 8.88 -1.29 24.71
C SER A 111 7.37 -1.34 24.41
N PRO A 112 6.68 -2.42 24.84
CA PRO A 112 5.25 -2.62 24.53
C PRO A 112 4.35 -1.45 24.96
N ARG A 113 4.66 -0.84 26.11
CA ARG A 113 3.91 0.31 26.67
C ARG A 113 4.03 1.58 25.84
N HIS A 114 5.15 1.75 25.14
CA HIS A 114 5.44 2.95 24.34
C HIS A 114 5.28 2.74 22.82
N THR A 115 4.75 1.59 22.38
CA THR A 115 4.60 1.27 20.97
C THR A 115 3.95 2.41 20.18
N THR A 116 2.87 3.00 20.68
CA THR A 116 2.18 4.12 20.01
C THR A 116 3.10 5.33 19.81
N LYS A 117 3.87 5.69 20.83
CA LYS A 117 4.82 6.83 20.75
C LYS A 117 5.95 6.53 19.76
N ILE A 118 6.47 5.30 19.75
CA ILE A 118 7.53 4.86 18.84
C ILE A 118 7.02 4.92 17.39
N LEU A 119 5.84 4.35 17.10
CA LEU A 119 5.28 4.38 15.76
C LEU A 119 4.96 5.82 15.31
N ALA A 120 4.44 6.67 16.19
CA ALA A 120 4.24 8.09 15.90
C ALA A 120 5.56 8.80 15.56
N GLY A 121 6.62 8.56 16.35
CA GLY A 121 7.95 9.13 16.12
C GLY A 121 8.52 8.72 14.75
N PHE A 122 8.42 7.44 14.37
CA PHE A 122 8.82 6.98 13.04
C PHE A 122 7.97 7.56 11.93
N SER A 123 6.64 7.73 12.13
CA SER A 123 5.79 8.42 11.15
C SER A 123 6.26 9.86 10.92
N VAL A 124 6.63 10.59 11.98
CA VAL A 124 7.21 11.93 11.85
C VAL A 124 8.57 11.89 11.15
N ALA A 125 9.44 10.93 11.50
CA ALA A 125 10.74 10.78 10.85
C ALA A 125 10.62 10.52 9.34
N PHE A 126 9.64 9.72 8.92
CA PHE A 126 9.40 9.45 7.50
C PHE A 126 8.91 10.67 6.70
N ILE A 127 8.45 11.76 7.35
CA ILE A 127 8.16 13.03 6.65
C ILE A 127 9.45 13.60 6.00
N PHE A 128 10.61 13.35 6.62
CA PHE A 128 11.91 13.85 6.15
C PHE A 128 12.67 12.81 5.31
N ALA A 129 12.06 11.66 5.03
CA ALA A 129 12.62 10.63 4.17
C ALA A 129 12.37 10.92 2.68
N GLN A 130 12.68 9.96 1.81
CA GLN A 130 12.38 10.05 0.38
C GLN A 130 10.90 10.36 0.13
N GLN A 131 10.61 11.06 -0.96
CA GLN A 131 9.28 11.55 -1.32
C GLN A 131 8.17 10.50 -1.12
N LEU A 132 8.33 9.31 -1.69
CA LEU A 132 7.32 8.24 -1.62
C LEU A 132 7.02 7.79 -0.19
N MET A 133 8.01 7.81 0.71
CA MET A 133 7.83 7.46 2.12
C MET A 133 7.15 8.60 2.89
N CYS A 134 7.52 9.85 2.61
CA CYS A 134 6.89 11.02 3.21
C CYS A 134 5.39 11.05 2.94
N GLU A 135 5.00 10.84 1.67
CA GLU A 135 3.59 10.84 1.24
C GLU A 135 2.73 9.75 1.91
N GLN A 136 3.36 8.74 2.50
CA GLN A 136 2.73 7.60 3.15
C GLN A 136 3.00 7.52 4.66
N ALA A 137 3.69 8.51 5.22
CA ALA A 137 4.27 8.48 6.55
C ALA A 137 3.29 8.08 7.67
N PHE A 138 2.03 8.50 7.58
CA PHE A 138 1.01 8.22 8.60
C PHE A 138 0.08 7.06 8.26
N SER A 139 0.13 6.51 7.04
CA SER A 139 -0.86 5.52 6.58
C SER A 139 -0.87 4.26 7.46
N PHE A 140 0.30 3.70 7.77
CA PHE A 140 0.42 2.53 8.65
C PHE A 140 0.02 2.85 10.09
N PHE A 141 0.50 3.98 10.64
CA PHE A 141 0.21 4.41 11.99
C PHE A 141 -1.28 4.66 12.22
N CYS A 142 -1.98 5.30 11.27
CA CYS A 142 -3.42 5.50 11.37
C CYS A 142 -4.18 4.17 11.41
N GLY A 143 -3.78 3.18 10.61
CA GLY A 143 -4.35 1.84 10.69
C GLY A 143 -4.15 1.18 12.06
N TYR A 144 -2.94 1.30 12.61
CA TYR A 144 -2.64 0.84 13.96
C TYR A 144 -3.52 1.53 15.01
N ILE A 145 -3.68 2.85 14.96
CA ILE A 145 -4.53 3.61 15.90
C ILE A 145 -6.00 3.17 15.81
N VAL A 146 -6.51 2.99 14.59
CA VAL A 146 -7.88 2.50 14.40
C VAL A 146 -8.05 1.11 15.02
N SER A 147 -7.07 0.23 14.89
CA SER A 147 -7.09 -1.07 15.56
C SER A 147 -7.10 -0.92 17.09
N GLN A 148 -6.33 0.00 17.67
CA GLN A 148 -6.35 0.22 19.13
C GLN A 148 -7.75 0.60 19.66
N HIS A 149 -8.53 1.29 18.84
CA HIS A 149 -9.87 1.77 19.20
C HIS A 149 -10.98 1.04 18.45
N TYR A 150 -10.70 -0.17 17.93
CA TYR A 150 -11.62 -0.86 17.00
C TYR A 150 -12.99 -1.13 17.59
N ASP A 151 -13.10 -1.44 18.89
CA ASP A 151 -14.39 -1.67 19.55
C ASP A 151 -15.27 -0.41 19.53
N LYS A 152 -14.68 0.77 19.74
CA LYS A 152 -15.39 2.05 19.62
C LYS A 152 -15.81 2.33 18.16
N VAL A 153 -14.91 2.05 17.22
CA VAL A 153 -15.20 2.21 15.77
C VAL A 153 -16.34 1.29 15.34
N ARG A 154 -16.34 0.04 15.82
CA ARG A 154 -17.37 -0.95 15.51
C ARG A 154 -18.76 -0.55 16.03
N GLN A 155 -18.81 0.15 17.17
CA GLN A 155 -20.05 0.65 17.76
C GLN A 155 -20.53 1.97 17.13
N THR A 156 -19.75 2.56 16.23
CA THR A 156 -20.10 3.84 15.58
C THR A 156 -21.29 3.66 14.65
N SER A 157 -22.28 4.52 14.78
CA SER A 157 -23.48 4.48 13.94
C SER A 157 -23.13 4.70 12.46
N ARG A 158 -23.89 4.05 11.56
CA ARG A 158 -23.71 4.17 10.11
C ARG A 158 -23.74 5.63 9.64
N GLY A 159 -24.60 6.47 10.21
CA GLY A 159 -24.69 7.88 9.86
C GLY A 159 -23.39 8.64 10.18
N ARG A 160 -22.73 8.34 11.31
CA ARG A 160 -21.42 8.94 11.63
C ARG A 160 -20.33 8.45 10.68
N ILE A 161 -20.34 7.17 10.30
CA ILE A 161 -19.37 6.64 9.33
C ILE A 161 -19.56 7.33 7.98
N ILE A 162 -20.80 7.52 7.52
CA ILE A 162 -21.10 8.25 6.27
C ILE A 162 -20.53 9.68 6.32
N LYS A 163 -20.84 10.42 7.40
CA LYS A 163 -20.34 11.80 7.56
C LYS A 163 -18.81 11.85 7.57
N PHE A 164 -18.17 10.94 8.30
CA PHE A 164 -16.71 10.84 8.36
C PHE A 164 -16.11 10.52 6.99
N THR A 165 -16.68 9.56 6.27
CA THR A 165 -16.21 9.17 4.93
C THR A 165 -16.36 10.33 3.93
N ALA A 166 -17.52 11.01 3.96
CA ALA A 166 -17.76 12.19 3.11
C ALA A 166 -16.77 13.32 3.44
N ALA A 167 -16.51 13.57 4.73
CA ALA A 167 -15.55 14.57 5.16
C ALA A 167 -14.11 14.20 4.72
N ALA A 168 -13.71 12.95 4.88
CA ALA A 168 -12.40 12.46 4.43
C ALA A 168 -12.24 12.57 2.90
N PHE A 169 -13.28 12.24 2.16
CA PHE A 169 -13.30 12.38 0.70
C PHE A 169 -13.21 13.85 0.28
N ALA A 170 -14.04 14.73 0.86
CA ALA A 170 -14.02 16.17 0.57
C ALA A 170 -12.68 16.81 0.91
N TYR A 171 -12.11 16.45 2.08
CA TYR A 171 -10.81 16.93 2.51
C TYR A 171 -9.69 16.52 1.54
N GLY A 172 -9.60 15.24 1.19
CA GLY A 172 -8.60 14.75 0.25
C GLY A 172 -8.75 15.36 -1.14
N THR A 173 -10.00 15.56 -1.61
CA THR A 173 -10.30 16.23 -2.88
C THR A 173 -9.92 17.72 -2.84
N ALA A 174 -10.17 18.42 -1.73
CA ALA A 174 -9.74 19.81 -1.57
C ALA A 174 -8.21 19.95 -1.69
N PHE A 175 -7.45 19.09 -1.02
CA PHE A 175 -5.98 19.08 -1.17
C PHE A 175 -5.52 18.69 -2.57
N MET A 176 -6.30 17.85 -3.28
CA MET A 176 -6.03 17.54 -4.68
C MET A 176 -6.19 18.77 -5.59
N LEU A 177 -7.15 19.64 -5.32
CA LEU A 177 -7.33 20.92 -6.02
C LEU A 177 -6.22 21.92 -5.64
N ILE A 178 -5.88 22.02 -4.34
CA ILE A 178 -4.79 22.87 -3.84
C ILE A 178 -3.47 22.51 -4.53
N LYS A 179 -3.18 21.23 -4.70
CA LYS A 179 -1.97 20.73 -5.39
C LYS A 179 -1.83 21.28 -6.81
N GLU A 180 -2.94 21.57 -7.51
CA GLU A 180 -2.90 22.05 -8.89
C GLU A 180 -2.69 23.59 -9.00
N ILE A 181 -2.75 24.33 -7.89
CA ILE A 181 -2.47 25.78 -7.87
C ILE A 181 -1.02 26.01 -8.34
N PRO A 182 -0.78 26.90 -9.34
CA PRO A 182 0.58 27.14 -9.89
C PRO A 182 1.64 27.47 -8.84
N PHE A 183 1.30 28.29 -7.86
CA PHE A 183 2.19 28.59 -6.72
C PHE A 183 2.58 27.35 -5.92
N VAL A 184 1.62 26.47 -5.63
CA VAL A 184 1.87 25.21 -4.88
C VAL A 184 2.71 24.24 -5.70
N ARG A 185 2.49 24.19 -7.00
CA ARG A 185 3.27 23.36 -7.91
C ARG A 185 4.74 23.78 -7.99
N GLY A 186 5.06 25.02 -7.72
CA GLY A 186 6.44 25.51 -7.59
C GLY A 186 7.24 24.81 -6.48
N TYR A 187 6.57 24.16 -5.53
CA TYR A 187 7.20 23.42 -4.42
C TYR A 187 7.33 21.91 -4.68
N ILE A 188 7.11 21.43 -5.91
CA ILE A 188 7.28 20.00 -6.25
C ILE A 188 8.69 19.55 -5.86
N GLY A 189 8.79 18.38 -5.21
CA GLY A 189 10.05 17.79 -4.72
C GLY A 189 10.45 18.26 -3.31
N THR A 190 9.71 19.19 -2.71
CA THR A 190 9.98 19.65 -1.34
C THR A 190 9.11 18.94 -0.29
N VAL A 191 9.55 18.95 0.97
CA VAL A 191 8.79 18.40 2.09
C VAL A 191 7.38 19.02 2.22
N PRO A 192 7.17 20.35 2.14
CA PRO A 192 5.83 20.94 2.15
C PRO A 192 4.91 20.37 1.07
N PHE A 193 5.41 20.18 -0.15
CA PHE A 193 4.60 19.58 -1.22
C PHE A 193 4.25 18.10 -0.92
N ASN A 194 5.20 17.34 -0.38
CA ASN A 194 4.97 15.96 0.01
C ASN A 194 3.94 15.83 1.15
N ILE A 195 3.87 16.80 2.06
CA ILE A 195 2.83 16.89 3.08
C ILE A 195 1.46 17.13 2.42
N ILE A 196 1.37 17.95 1.37
CA ILE A 196 0.13 18.10 0.61
C ILE A 196 -0.29 16.76 0.00
N LEU A 197 0.65 16.02 -0.58
CA LEU A 197 0.37 14.69 -1.15
C LEU A 197 -0.08 13.68 -0.08
N LEU A 198 0.48 13.72 1.12
CA LEU A 198 0.02 12.92 2.27
C LEU A 198 -1.43 13.24 2.62
N ASN A 199 -1.82 14.54 2.63
CA ASN A 199 -3.17 15.00 2.93
C ASN A 199 -4.18 14.67 1.79
N ILE A 200 -3.72 14.29 0.62
CA ILE A 200 -4.57 13.72 -0.44
C ILE A 200 -4.74 12.22 -0.21
N LYS A 201 -3.63 11.49 -0.10
CA LYS A 201 -3.59 10.04 -0.23
C LYS A 201 -4.24 9.34 0.95
N LEU A 202 -3.89 9.71 2.17
CA LEU A 202 -4.40 9.06 3.38
C LEU A 202 -5.92 9.28 3.55
N PRO A 203 -6.49 10.50 3.45
CA PRO A 203 -7.93 10.68 3.59
C PRO A 203 -8.74 9.96 2.50
N LEU A 204 -8.28 9.99 1.24
CA LEU A 204 -8.94 9.28 0.15
C LEU A 204 -8.85 7.76 0.32
N ALA A 205 -7.73 7.23 0.82
CA ALA A 205 -7.60 5.82 1.17
C ALA A 205 -8.58 5.43 2.29
N VAL A 206 -8.71 6.25 3.33
CA VAL A 206 -9.67 6.03 4.41
C VAL A 206 -11.10 6.06 3.88
N ALA A 207 -11.45 6.99 2.97
CA ALA A 207 -12.75 7.03 2.34
C ALA A 207 -13.04 5.74 1.55
N ILE A 208 -12.06 5.17 0.83
CA ILE A 208 -12.20 3.89 0.13
C ILE A 208 -12.36 2.74 1.12
N ILE A 209 -11.56 2.67 2.17
CA ILE A 209 -11.62 1.59 3.17
C ILE A 209 -12.96 1.58 3.89
N THR A 210 -13.55 2.75 4.12
CA THR A 210 -14.84 2.89 4.81
C THR A 210 -16.05 2.76 3.88
N SER A 211 -15.88 2.84 2.56
CA SER A 211 -16.97 2.74 1.57
C SER A 211 -17.84 1.48 1.68
N PRO A 212 -17.33 0.26 2.03
CA PRO A 212 -18.16 -0.92 2.19
C PRO A 212 -19.13 -0.85 3.40
N TYR A 213 -18.90 0.08 4.33
CA TYR A 213 -19.85 0.32 5.43
C TYR A 213 -21.00 1.21 4.98
N ILE A 214 -20.76 2.05 3.95
CA ILE A 214 -21.78 2.91 3.33
C ILE A 214 -22.59 2.12 2.29
N LEU A 215 -21.90 1.34 1.48
CA LEU A 215 -22.45 0.53 0.40
C LEU A 215 -22.31 -0.97 0.74
N PRO A 216 -23.23 -1.53 1.57
CA PRO A 216 -23.11 -2.93 2.01
C PRO A 216 -23.12 -3.92 0.84
N GLN A 217 -23.67 -3.53 -0.32
CA GLN A 217 -23.68 -4.33 -1.54
C GLN A 217 -22.25 -4.68 -2.00
N LEU A 218 -21.28 -3.80 -1.78
CA LEU A 218 -19.87 -4.05 -2.12
C LEU A 218 -19.30 -5.26 -1.38
N LYS A 219 -19.75 -5.52 -0.13
CA LYS A 219 -19.34 -6.70 0.65
C LYS A 219 -19.84 -8.02 0.08
N ARG A 220 -20.93 -7.98 -0.69
CA ARG A 220 -21.55 -9.16 -1.30
C ARG A 220 -20.95 -9.53 -2.66
N LEU A 221 -20.16 -8.64 -3.24
CA LEU A 221 -19.53 -8.88 -4.53
C LEU A 221 -18.35 -9.85 -4.36
N ARG A 222 -18.60 -11.13 -4.64
CA ARG A 222 -17.57 -12.19 -4.58
C ARG A 222 -16.29 -11.84 -5.33
N PRO A 223 -16.34 -11.22 -6.54
CA PRO A 223 -15.12 -10.82 -7.25
C PRO A 223 -14.25 -9.85 -6.43
N ILE A 224 -14.83 -8.82 -5.79
CA ILE A 224 -14.09 -7.84 -4.98
C ILE A 224 -13.38 -8.55 -3.81
N SER A 225 -14.07 -9.45 -3.13
CA SER A 225 -13.50 -10.23 -2.04
C SER A 225 -12.35 -11.13 -2.52
N TRP A 226 -12.49 -11.74 -3.69
CA TRP A 226 -11.47 -12.59 -4.28
C TRP A 226 -10.23 -11.79 -4.69
N PHE A 227 -10.41 -10.66 -5.40
CA PHE A 227 -9.32 -9.74 -5.73
C PHE A 227 -8.62 -9.20 -4.47
N GLY A 228 -9.35 -8.99 -3.39
CA GLY A 228 -8.76 -8.60 -2.11
C GLY A 228 -7.78 -9.63 -1.56
N LYS A 229 -8.06 -10.93 -1.75
CA LYS A 229 -7.19 -12.03 -1.26
C LYS A 229 -5.87 -12.13 -2.01
N ILE A 230 -5.86 -11.81 -3.31
CA ILE A 230 -4.69 -11.89 -4.18
C ILE A 230 -4.09 -10.51 -4.49
N SER A 231 -4.52 -9.48 -3.77
CA SER A 231 -4.15 -8.09 -4.09
C SER A 231 -2.66 -7.79 -3.93
N TYR A 232 -2.00 -8.47 -3.00
CA TYR A 232 -0.55 -8.37 -2.83
C TYR A 232 0.21 -9.04 -3.97
N GLU A 233 -0.18 -10.25 -4.33
CA GLU A 233 0.41 -10.98 -5.44
C GLU A 233 0.21 -10.23 -6.77
N ILE A 234 -0.97 -9.65 -7.01
CA ILE A 234 -1.18 -8.75 -8.15
C ILE A 234 -0.18 -7.58 -8.11
N TYR A 235 0.03 -6.99 -6.92
CA TYR A 235 0.97 -5.88 -6.79
C TYR A 235 2.41 -6.25 -7.16
N ILE A 236 2.91 -7.40 -6.73
CA ILE A 236 4.31 -7.80 -7.04
C ILE A 236 4.48 -8.30 -8.48
N VAL A 237 3.45 -8.94 -9.05
CA VAL A 237 3.52 -9.56 -10.37
C VAL A 237 3.29 -8.57 -11.51
N HIS A 238 2.46 -7.54 -11.31
CA HIS A 238 2.09 -6.65 -12.42
C HIS A 238 3.29 -5.93 -13.06
N PHE A 239 4.33 -5.61 -12.28
CA PHE A 239 5.56 -5.04 -12.82
C PHE A 239 6.31 -6.00 -13.77
N PHE A 240 6.18 -7.31 -13.54
CA PHE A 240 6.76 -8.31 -14.42
C PHE A 240 6.03 -8.38 -15.76
N VAL A 241 4.72 -8.18 -15.77
CA VAL A 241 3.90 -8.25 -17.00
C VAL A 241 3.91 -6.92 -17.76
N LEU A 242 4.16 -5.81 -17.07
CA LEU A 242 4.09 -4.45 -17.64
C LEU A 242 4.98 -4.24 -18.89
N PRO A 243 6.23 -4.73 -18.97
CA PRO A 243 7.07 -4.56 -20.15
C PRO A 243 6.52 -5.19 -21.45
N PHE A 244 5.59 -6.14 -21.33
CA PHE A 244 4.95 -6.80 -22.48
C PHE A 244 3.69 -6.07 -22.97
N VAL A 245 3.39 -4.89 -22.41
CA VAL A 245 2.26 -4.05 -22.82
C VAL A 245 2.71 -3.09 -23.91
N THR A 246 2.12 -3.20 -25.10
CA THR A 246 2.52 -2.41 -26.28
C THR A 246 1.45 -1.43 -26.74
N ASP A 247 0.17 -1.65 -26.37
CA ASP A 247 -0.94 -0.85 -26.86
C ASP A 247 -2.12 -0.83 -25.84
N PHE A 248 -3.10 0.01 -26.11
CA PHE A 248 -4.28 0.14 -25.24
C PHE A 248 -5.12 -1.14 -25.19
N LEU A 249 -5.20 -1.90 -26.27
CA LEU A 249 -5.96 -3.15 -26.31
C LEU A 249 -5.29 -4.25 -25.49
N SER A 250 -4.00 -4.12 -25.21
CA SER A 250 -3.24 -5.05 -24.36
C SER A 250 -3.63 -4.94 -22.88
N ILE A 251 -4.46 -3.95 -22.46
CA ILE A 251 -4.95 -3.84 -21.08
C ILE A 251 -5.62 -5.10 -20.58
N ILE A 252 -6.45 -5.72 -21.43
CA ILE A 252 -7.17 -6.95 -21.07
C ILE A 252 -6.20 -8.09 -20.85
N LYS A 253 -5.21 -8.24 -21.76
CA LYS A 253 -4.15 -9.24 -21.64
C LYS A 253 -3.31 -9.01 -20.38
N TYR A 254 -2.91 -7.76 -20.10
CA TYR A 254 -2.17 -7.36 -18.93
C TYR A 254 -2.92 -7.67 -17.64
N MET A 255 -4.18 -7.27 -17.56
CA MET A 255 -5.02 -7.53 -16.37
C MET A 255 -5.24 -9.03 -16.18
N ALA A 256 -5.54 -9.77 -17.26
CA ALA A 256 -5.75 -11.20 -17.20
C ALA A 256 -4.46 -11.94 -16.79
N ALA A 257 -3.35 -11.69 -17.46
CA ALA A 257 -2.07 -12.32 -17.17
C ALA A 257 -1.61 -12.03 -15.73
N SER A 258 -1.61 -10.76 -15.29
CA SER A 258 -1.26 -10.40 -13.91
C SER A 258 -2.17 -11.09 -12.89
N THR A 259 -3.47 -11.21 -13.18
CA THR A 259 -4.43 -11.85 -12.28
C THR A 259 -4.24 -13.36 -12.21
N VAL A 260 -4.01 -14.03 -13.36
CA VAL A 260 -3.77 -15.48 -13.41
C VAL A 260 -2.47 -15.83 -12.69
N ILE A 261 -1.38 -15.13 -13.00
CA ILE A 261 -0.08 -15.35 -12.34
C ILE A 261 -0.20 -15.11 -10.84
N ALA A 262 -0.85 -14.02 -10.41
CA ALA A 262 -1.08 -13.74 -9.01
C ALA A 262 -1.93 -14.82 -8.31
N ALA A 263 -2.94 -15.35 -8.96
CA ALA A 263 -3.77 -16.43 -8.42
C ALA A 263 -2.98 -17.74 -8.24
N VAL A 264 -2.12 -18.07 -9.20
CA VAL A 264 -1.21 -19.23 -9.10
C VAL A 264 -0.23 -19.03 -7.95
N PHE A 265 0.42 -17.86 -7.86
CA PHE A 265 1.31 -17.53 -6.75
C PHE A 265 0.62 -17.60 -5.39
N ASN A 266 -0.59 -17.06 -5.28
CA ASN A 266 -1.35 -17.12 -4.03
C ASN A 266 -1.67 -18.57 -3.64
N ARG A 267 -1.97 -19.44 -4.61
CA ARG A 267 -2.20 -20.87 -4.33
C ARG A 267 -0.94 -21.54 -3.80
N ILE A 268 0.20 -21.37 -4.48
CA ILE A 268 1.49 -21.93 -4.02
C ILE A 268 1.83 -21.41 -2.62
N ASN A 269 1.64 -20.13 -2.36
CA ASN A 269 1.95 -19.49 -1.09
C ASN A 269 1.03 -19.93 0.07
N ASN A 270 -0.16 -20.43 -0.22
CA ASN A 270 -1.07 -20.99 0.80
C ASN A 270 -0.80 -22.47 1.08
N GLU A 271 -0.03 -23.15 0.24
CA GLU A 271 0.40 -24.54 0.43
C GLU A 271 1.74 -24.64 1.20
N LEU A 272 2.51 -23.52 1.30
CA LEU A 272 3.71 -23.38 2.11
C LEU A 272 3.37 -22.96 3.55
#